data_08e9149140e852ad534ef1794ba06c5a
#
_entry.id   08e9149140e852ad534ef1794ba06c5a
#
_cell.length_a   1.000
_cell.length_b   1.000
_cell.length_c   1.000
_cell.angle_alpha   90.00
_cell.angle_beta   90.00
_cell.angle_gamma   90.00
#
_symmetry.space_group_name_H-M   'P 1'
#
loop_
_entity.id
_entity.type
_entity.pdbx_description
1 polymer ?
#
loop_
_entity_poly.entity_id
_entity_poly.type
_entity_poly.pdbx_seq_one_letter_code
_entity_poly.pdbx_strand_id
1 'polypeptide(L)'
;MGLILDSSVVIAAERQGRTAYEMLEAIGELAADPEIAVSVVTVLELAHGIARAKTEAQRAARQRFLDDLLIGMPVHPVTVPVALRAGQIDGQLQAAGTRVALADLLIGTTALVLGHAVATGNTRHFEMIPGLVVRPF
;
A
#
# COMPACT_ATOMS: atom_id res chain seq x y z
N MET A 1 11.57 12.26 0.32
CA MET A 1 10.17 11.77 0.26
C MET A 1 10.18 10.26 0.32
N GLY A 2 9.47 9.71 1.27
CA GLY A 2 9.33 8.25 1.39
C GLY A 2 8.28 7.67 0.46
N LEU A 3 8.15 6.36 0.49
CA LEU A 3 7.16 5.61 -0.29
C LEU A 3 6.29 4.75 0.64
N ILE A 4 4.98 4.84 0.44
CA ILE A 4 4.02 3.89 1.02
C ILE A 4 3.66 2.91 -0.09
N LEU A 5 3.89 1.62 0.14
CA LEU A 5 3.56 0.60 -0.84
C LEU A 5 2.08 0.22 -0.74
N ASP A 6 1.38 0.30 -1.86
CA ASP A 6 0.06 -0.29 -1.99
C ASP A 6 0.17 -1.82 -2.08
N SER A 7 -0.88 -2.52 -1.66
CA SER A 7 -0.92 -3.99 -1.70
C SER A 7 -0.70 -4.56 -3.11
N SER A 8 -1.08 -3.83 -4.16
CA SER A 8 -0.88 -4.27 -5.55
C SER A 8 0.60 -4.52 -5.87
N VAL A 9 1.51 -3.69 -5.35
CA VAL A 9 2.96 -3.85 -5.55
C VAL A 9 3.45 -5.12 -4.86
N VAL A 10 3.02 -5.33 -3.63
CA VAL A 10 3.39 -6.50 -2.82
C VAL A 10 2.86 -7.80 -3.43
N ILE A 11 1.59 -7.79 -3.82
CA ILE A 11 0.93 -8.95 -4.44
C ILE A 11 1.62 -9.31 -5.78
N ALA A 12 1.94 -8.32 -6.59
CA ALA A 12 2.64 -8.55 -7.86
C ALA A 12 4.01 -9.20 -7.64
N ALA A 13 4.77 -8.75 -6.66
CA ALA A 13 6.06 -9.32 -6.33
C ALA A 13 5.94 -10.78 -5.87
N GLU A 14 4.99 -11.07 -5.00
CA GLU A 14 4.72 -12.45 -4.54
C GLU A 14 4.33 -13.36 -5.70
N ARG A 15 3.46 -12.92 -6.59
CA ARG A 15 3.03 -13.68 -7.77
C ARG A 15 4.15 -13.93 -8.77
N GLN A 16 5.12 -13.04 -8.84
CA GLN A 16 6.31 -13.18 -9.69
C GLN A 16 7.36 -14.12 -9.06
N GLY A 17 7.09 -14.66 -7.87
CA GLY A 17 8.02 -15.53 -7.16
C GLY A 17 9.18 -14.78 -6.52
N ARG A 18 9.10 -13.47 -6.37
CA ARG A 18 10.11 -12.68 -5.67
C ARG A 18 9.99 -12.86 -4.16
N THR A 19 11.11 -12.78 -3.47
CA THR A 19 11.11 -12.65 -2.02
C THR A 19 10.79 -11.21 -1.62
N ALA A 20 10.41 -10.99 -0.36
CA ALA A 20 10.22 -9.65 0.16
C ALA A 20 11.49 -8.81 0.01
N TYR A 21 12.65 -9.40 0.28
CA TYR A 21 13.94 -8.73 0.11
C TYR A 21 14.19 -8.30 -1.33
N GLU A 22 13.98 -9.21 -2.30
CA GLU A 22 14.15 -8.90 -3.72
C GLU A 22 13.22 -7.77 -4.18
N MET A 23 11.99 -7.75 -3.69
CA MET A 23 11.04 -6.69 -3.97
C MET A 23 11.56 -5.34 -3.45
N LEU A 24 12.02 -5.30 -2.21
CA LEU A 24 12.54 -4.08 -1.59
C LEU A 24 13.79 -3.56 -2.29
N GLU A 25 14.66 -4.47 -2.70
CA GLU A 25 15.86 -4.14 -3.47
C GLU A 25 15.49 -3.48 -4.81
N ALA A 26 14.57 -4.08 -5.55
CA ALA A 26 14.10 -3.55 -6.83
C ALA A 26 13.46 -2.16 -6.70
N ILE A 27 12.66 -1.95 -5.66
CA ILE A 27 12.06 -0.64 -5.38
C ILE A 27 13.13 0.39 -5.01
N GLY A 28 14.10 0.01 -4.19
CA GLY A 28 15.21 0.88 -3.80
C GLY A 28 16.05 1.36 -4.99
N GLU A 29 16.31 0.47 -5.94
CA GLU A 29 17.03 0.82 -7.17
C GLU A 29 16.26 1.83 -8.04
N LEU A 30 14.94 1.68 -8.13
CA LEU A 30 14.09 2.56 -8.96
C LEU A 30 13.83 3.92 -8.31
N ALA A 31 13.85 4.00 -7.00
CA ALA A 31 13.38 5.16 -6.26
C ALA A 31 14.49 5.95 -5.52
N ALA A 32 15.76 5.71 -5.81
CA ALA A 32 16.89 6.46 -5.26
C ALA A 32 16.85 6.60 -3.73
N ASP A 33 16.94 5.48 -3.03
CA ASP A 33 17.00 5.41 -1.57
C ASP A 33 15.78 5.97 -0.83
N PRO A 34 14.58 5.48 -1.12
CA PRO A 34 13.39 5.93 -0.43
C PRO A 34 13.29 5.30 0.96
N GLU A 35 12.66 6.02 1.86
CA GLU A 35 12.11 5.46 3.07
C GLU A 35 10.85 4.68 2.71
N ILE A 36 10.90 3.34 2.76
CA ILE A 36 9.82 2.47 2.34
C ILE A 36 9.02 1.99 3.54
N ALA A 37 7.71 2.07 3.48
CA ALA A 37 6.80 1.63 4.52
C ALA A 37 5.48 1.16 3.92
N VAL A 38 4.64 0.54 4.74
CA VAL A 38 3.27 0.17 4.38
C VAL A 38 2.29 0.73 5.40
N SER A 39 1.05 0.90 4.97
CA SER A 39 -0.07 1.13 5.88
C SER A 39 -0.52 -0.18 6.52
N VAL A 40 -1.04 -0.10 7.73
CA VAL A 40 -1.71 -1.25 8.38
C VAL A 40 -2.86 -1.79 7.53
N VAL A 41 -3.45 -0.97 6.67
CA VAL A 41 -4.50 -1.39 5.72
C VAL A 41 -3.93 -2.36 4.68
N THR A 42 -2.72 -2.14 4.21
CA THR A 42 -2.03 -3.09 3.32
C THR A 42 -1.81 -4.43 4.02
N VAL A 43 -1.42 -4.42 5.29
CA VAL A 43 -1.28 -5.65 6.09
C VAL A 43 -2.61 -6.40 6.17
N LEU A 44 -3.71 -5.68 6.39
CA LEU A 44 -5.06 -6.28 6.40
C LEU A 44 -5.39 -6.93 5.07
N GLU A 45 -5.12 -6.25 3.97
CA GLU A 45 -5.40 -6.78 2.62
C GLU A 45 -4.57 -8.03 2.32
N LEU A 46 -3.31 -8.04 2.72
CA LEU A 46 -2.43 -9.21 2.55
C LEU A 46 -2.90 -10.40 3.40
N ALA A 47 -3.30 -10.15 4.65
CA ALA A 47 -3.86 -11.17 5.53
C ALA A 47 -5.17 -11.75 4.96
N HIS A 48 -6.02 -10.89 4.39
CA HIS A 48 -7.23 -11.30 3.69
C HIS A 48 -6.90 -12.22 2.51
N GLY A 49 -5.87 -11.87 1.73
CA GLY A 49 -5.41 -12.68 0.61
C GLY A 49 -4.90 -14.07 1.04
N ILE A 50 -4.25 -14.17 2.20
CA ILE A 50 -3.83 -15.45 2.78
C ILE A 50 -5.05 -16.31 3.11
N ALA A 51 -6.05 -15.74 3.77
CA ALA A 51 -7.29 -16.45 4.14
C ALA A 51 -8.05 -16.94 2.91
N ARG A 52 -7.92 -16.25 1.78
CA ARG A 52 -8.58 -16.60 0.51
C ARG A 52 -7.75 -17.50 -0.40
N ALA A 53 -6.58 -17.94 0.02
CA ALA A 53 -5.74 -18.84 -0.77
C ALA A 53 -6.49 -20.15 -1.06
N LYS A 54 -6.37 -20.65 -2.28
CA LYS A 54 -7.09 -21.81 -2.76
C LYS A 54 -6.40 -23.13 -2.41
N THR A 55 -5.10 -23.10 -2.13
CA THR A 55 -4.30 -24.28 -1.79
C THR A 55 -3.44 -24.00 -0.56
N GLU A 56 -3.04 -25.07 0.13
CA GLU A 56 -2.11 -24.94 1.27
C GLU A 56 -0.76 -24.38 0.83
N ALA A 57 -0.30 -24.74 -0.37
CA ALA A 57 0.95 -24.22 -0.91
C ALA A 57 0.89 -22.70 -1.12
N GLN A 58 -0.22 -22.19 -1.67
CA GLN A 58 -0.44 -20.74 -1.82
C GLN A 58 -0.53 -20.05 -0.46
N ARG A 59 -1.26 -20.64 0.47
CA ARG A 59 -1.40 -20.07 1.82
C ARG A 59 -0.06 -19.95 2.50
N ALA A 60 0.74 -21.02 2.48
CA ALA A 60 2.06 -21.04 3.09
C ALA A 60 3.00 -20.02 2.44
N ALA A 61 3.00 -19.91 1.11
CA ALA A 61 3.84 -18.97 0.38
C ALA A 61 3.47 -17.51 0.71
N ARG A 62 2.19 -17.19 0.74
CA ARG A 62 1.69 -15.84 1.07
C ARG A 62 1.98 -15.48 2.52
N GLN A 63 1.80 -16.43 3.45
CA GLN A 63 2.12 -16.23 4.86
C GLN A 63 3.61 -15.95 5.05
N ARG A 64 4.46 -16.72 4.41
CA ARG A 64 5.93 -16.53 4.49
C ARG A 64 6.33 -15.17 3.95
N PHE A 65 5.76 -14.75 2.82
CA PHE A 65 6.05 -13.45 2.24
C PHE A 65 5.66 -12.32 3.20
N LEU A 66 4.47 -12.39 3.79
CA LEU A 66 4.01 -11.40 4.77
C LEU A 66 4.89 -11.37 6.01
N ASP A 67 5.24 -12.55 6.56
CA ASP A 67 6.10 -12.65 7.75
C ASP A 67 7.46 -12.00 7.47
N ASP A 68 8.06 -12.27 6.33
CA ASP A 68 9.35 -11.69 5.92
C ASP A 68 9.24 -10.18 5.71
N LEU A 69 8.16 -9.73 5.10
CA LEU A 69 7.91 -8.31 4.87
C LEU A 69 7.85 -7.54 6.18
N LEU A 70 7.17 -8.08 7.19
CA LEU A 70 6.96 -7.41 8.48
C LEU A 70 8.22 -7.38 9.37
N ILE A 71 9.24 -8.18 9.07
CA ILE A 71 10.48 -8.18 9.87
C ILE A 71 11.19 -6.82 9.81
N GLY A 72 11.30 -6.22 8.65
CA GLY A 72 12.07 -4.98 8.46
C GLY A 72 11.27 -3.80 7.93
N MET A 73 9.97 -3.97 7.68
CA MET A 73 9.14 -2.95 7.06
C MET A 73 8.40 -2.14 8.13
N PRO A 74 8.60 -0.82 8.19
CA PRO A 74 7.75 0.02 9.03
C PRO A 74 6.28 -0.07 8.60
N VAL A 75 5.38 -0.23 9.58
CA VAL A 75 3.95 -0.27 9.36
C VAL A 75 3.31 0.95 10.03
N HIS A 76 2.65 1.79 9.26
CA HIS A 76 1.98 2.98 9.79
C HIS A 76 0.52 2.67 10.12
N PRO A 77 0.06 2.99 11.33
CA PRO A 77 -1.34 2.81 11.70
C PRO A 77 -2.22 3.88 11.04
N VAL A 78 -3.51 3.62 10.99
CA VAL A 78 -4.50 4.64 10.67
C VAL A 78 -4.72 5.47 11.94
N THR A 79 -4.10 6.63 11.98
CA THR A 79 -4.17 7.55 13.13
C THR A 79 -5.42 8.43 13.07
N VAL A 80 -5.72 9.14 14.16
CA VAL A 80 -6.81 10.13 14.16
C VAL A 80 -6.59 11.20 13.09
N PRO A 81 -5.38 11.81 12.93
CA PRO A 81 -5.15 12.75 11.84
C PRO A 81 -5.40 12.16 10.44
N VAL A 82 -5.00 10.92 10.20
CA VAL A 82 -5.27 10.23 8.93
C VAL A 82 -6.77 10.05 8.73
N ALA A 83 -7.49 9.60 9.75
CA ALA A 83 -8.93 9.37 9.66
C ALA A 83 -9.69 10.68 9.37
N LEU A 84 -9.35 11.75 10.06
CA LEU A 84 -9.96 13.07 9.85
C LEU A 84 -9.71 13.58 8.43
N ARG A 85 -8.48 13.47 7.94
CA ARG A 85 -8.13 13.90 6.59
C ARG A 85 -8.82 13.04 5.53
N ALA A 86 -8.85 11.72 5.72
CA ALA A 86 -9.52 10.80 4.83
C ALA A 86 -11.01 11.12 4.71
N GLY A 87 -11.68 11.41 5.83
CA GLY A 87 -13.08 11.81 5.84
C GLY A 87 -13.34 13.09 5.06
N GLN A 88 -12.48 14.10 5.21
CA GLN A 88 -12.56 15.34 4.44
C GLN A 88 -12.41 15.11 2.95
N ILE A 89 -11.40 14.33 2.55
CA ILE A 89 -11.14 14.00 1.15
C ILE A 89 -12.33 13.23 0.56
N ASP A 90 -12.81 12.21 1.27
CA ASP A 90 -13.94 11.39 0.84
C ASP A 90 -15.20 12.24 0.62
N GLY A 91 -15.50 13.13 1.57
CA GLY A 91 -16.63 14.03 1.44
C GLY A 91 -16.53 14.97 0.23
N GLN A 92 -15.35 15.53 -0.01
CA GLN A 92 -15.10 16.40 -1.17
C GLN A 92 -15.23 15.64 -2.49
N LEU A 93 -14.67 14.42 -2.56
CA LEU A 93 -14.73 13.59 -3.76
C LEU A 93 -16.16 13.16 -4.06
N GLN A 94 -16.93 12.74 -3.04
CA GLN A 94 -18.33 12.36 -3.22
C GLN A 94 -19.19 13.54 -3.67
N ALA A 95 -18.95 14.73 -3.13
CA ALA A 95 -19.65 15.95 -3.57
C ALA A 95 -19.35 16.27 -5.05
N ALA A 96 -18.19 15.89 -5.55
CA ALA A 96 -17.81 16.03 -6.96
C ALA A 96 -18.21 14.82 -7.83
N GLY A 97 -18.93 13.85 -7.27
CA GLY A 97 -19.39 12.65 -7.98
C GLY A 97 -18.33 11.58 -8.14
N THR A 98 -17.26 11.63 -7.37
CA THR A 98 -16.14 10.68 -7.45
C THR A 98 -16.10 9.78 -6.21
N ARG A 99 -15.81 8.49 -6.41
CA ARG A 99 -15.61 7.53 -5.32
C ARG A 99 -14.23 6.91 -5.39
N VAL A 100 -13.59 6.83 -4.22
CA VAL A 100 -12.37 6.04 -4.00
C VAL A 100 -12.69 4.95 -3.00
N ALA A 101 -12.24 3.72 -3.25
CA ALA A 101 -12.44 2.62 -2.31
C ALA A 101 -11.79 2.96 -0.96
N LEU A 102 -12.42 2.54 0.14
CA LEU A 102 -11.98 2.90 1.49
C LEU A 102 -10.52 2.51 1.75
N ALA A 103 -10.11 1.32 1.34
CA ALA A 103 -8.73 0.86 1.51
C ALA A 103 -7.73 1.79 0.80
N ASP A 104 -8.00 2.11 -0.46
CA ASP A 104 -7.14 3.02 -1.25
C ASP A 104 -7.13 4.43 -0.66
N LEU A 105 -8.27 4.89 -0.19
CA LEU A 105 -8.38 6.19 0.48
C LEU A 105 -7.49 6.25 1.73
N LEU A 106 -7.53 5.22 2.56
CA LEU A 106 -6.74 5.17 3.80
C LEU A 106 -5.24 5.02 3.52
N ILE A 107 -4.86 4.19 2.57
CA ILE A 107 -3.46 4.04 2.15
C ILE A 107 -2.92 5.36 1.60
N GLY A 108 -3.66 5.97 0.67
CA GLY A 108 -3.25 7.22 0.05
C GLY A 108 -3.20 8.39 1.04
N THR A 109 -4.17 8.47 1.95
CA THR A 109 -4.19 9.52 2.98
C THR A 109 -3.06 9.34 3.98
N THR A 110 -2.69 8.11 4.31
CA THR A 110 -1.52 7.84 5.15
C THR A 110 -0.26 8.43 4.51
N ALA A 111 -0.04 8.15 3.22
CA ALA A 111 1.07 8.73 2.48
C ALA A 111 1.03 10.26 2.48
N LEU A 112 -0.13 10.83 2.22
CA LEU A 112 -0.31 12.28 2.17
C LEU A 112 0.04 12.96 3.50
N VAL A 113 -0.44 12.41 4.61
CA VAL A 113 -0.18 12.95 5.96
C VAL A 113 1.31 12.84 6.32
N LEU A 114 1.98 11.80 5.88
CA LEU A 114 3.42 11.60 6.11
C LEU A 114 4.31 12.39 5.14
N GLY A 115 3.74 13.04 4.12
CA GLY A 115 4.51 13.68 3.08
C GLY A 115 5.25 12.69 2.18
N HIS A 116 4.70 11.49 2.02
CA HIS A 116 5.24 10.41 1.20
C HIS A 116 4.45 10.26 -0.09
N ALA A 117 5.09 9.62 -1.08
CA ALA A 117 4.39 9.15 -2.28
C ALA A 117 3.78 7.78 -2.03
N VAL A 118 2.78 7.42 -2.83
CA VAL A 118 2.29 6.05 -2.89
C VAL A 118 2.87 5.34 -4.11
N ALA A 119 3.36 4.12 -3.92
CA ALA A 119 3.80 3.24 -5.00
C ALA A 119 2.69 2.21 -5.27
N THR A 120 2.23 2.14 -6.50
CA THR A 120 1.07 1.32 -6.85
C THR A 120 1.07 0.86 -8.31
N GLY A 121 0.49 -0.32 -8.55
CA GLY A 121 0.14 -0.77 -9.90
C GLY A 121 -1.19 -0.20 -10.39
N ASN A 122 -1.97 0.43 -9.51
CA ASN A 122 -3.30 0.97 -9.78
C ASN A 122 -3.32 2.50 -9.66
N THR A 123 -2.52 3.18 -10.46
CA THR A 123 -2.32 4.64 -10.36
C THR A 123 -3.62 5.43 -10.42
N ARG A 124 -4.58 5.00 -11.23
CA ARG A 124 -5.86 5.70 -11.43
C ARG A 124 -6.65 5.88 -10.14
N HIS A 125 -6.64 4.89 -9.25
CA HIS A 125 -7.34 4.96 -7.98
C HIS A 125 -6.77 6.03 -7.05
N PHE A 126 -5.45 6.15 -7.02
CA PHE A 126 -4.76 7.09 -6.14
C PHE A 126 -4.65 8.50 -6.70
N GLU A 127 -4.64 8.64 -8.02
CA GLU A 127 -4.60 9.96 -8.70
C GLU A 127 -5.85 10.80 -8.40
N MET A 128 -6.95 10.19 -7.98
CA MET A 128 -8.15 10.91 -7.57
C MET A 128 -7.98 11.65 -6.23
N ILE A 129 -6.97 11.30 -5.43
CA ILE A 129 -6.73 11.93 -4.13
C ILE A 129 -5.93 13.22 -4.34
N PRO A 130 -6.51 14.41 -4.02
CA PRO A 130 -5.82 15.68 -4.24
C PRO A 130 -4.52 15.80 -3.46
N GLY A 131 -3.46 16.24 -4.12
CA GLY A 131 -2.16 16.51 -3.52
C GLY A 131 -1.28 15.29 -3.30
N LEU A 132 -1.76 14.09 -3.58
CA LEU A 132 -1.00 12.86 -3.43
C LEU A 132 -0.04 12.67 -4.60
N VAL A 133 1.23 12.39 -4.31
CA VAL A 133 2.21 11.97 -5.30
C VAL A 133 2.07 10.47 -5.53
N VAL A 134 1.82 10.06 -6.76
CA VAL A 134 1.61 8.67 -7.14
C VAL A 134 2.76 8.22 -8.03
N ARG A 135 3.38 7.09 -7.68
CA ARG A 135 4.46 6.50 -8.47
C ARG A 135 4.04 5.12 -8.96
N PRO A 136 4.06 4.88 -10.26
CA PRO A 136 3.75 3.57 -10.83
C PRO A 136 4.88 2.57 -10.55
N PHE A 137 4.49 1.33 -10.28
CA PHE A 137 5.41 0.20 -10.10
C PHE A 137 4.82 -1.08 -10.66
#